data_efa5fa2b4abcbe849fb3ba3262c4a478
#
_entry.id   efa5fa2b4abcbe849fb3ba3262c4a478
#
_cell.length_a   1.000
_cell.length_b   1.000
_cell.length_c   1.000
_cell.angle_alpha   90.00
_cell.angle_beta   90.00
_cell.angle_gamma   90.00
#
_symmetry.space_group_name_H-M   'P 1'
#
loop_
_entity.id
_entity.type
_entity.pdbx_description
1 polymer ?
#
loop_
_entity_poly.entity_id
_entity_poly.type
_entity_poly.pdbx_seq_one_letter_code
_entity_poly.pdbx_strand_id
1 'polypeptide(L)'
;LTLGKKINNKYMVNITHKNNTLRKAMAEAVLSVSSHETTDAIVNNSVPKGNVFEMSKTAGLFAAKKTSDVIPDCHPIPIEYTSIQFEIRDLEIYITSEIHTIYKTGVEVEAMHSASVVALTMYDMLKPIDKNIEIRNIRLIEKKGGKSDLKDSGVGINASVIVCSDSMFAAKKEDKAGKA
;
A
#
# COMPACT_ATOMS: atom_id res chain seq x y z
N LEU A 1 2.95 26.16 39.87
CA LEU A 1 2.29 26.28 38.56
C LEU A 1 2.77 25.15 37.65
N THR A 2 2.02 24.04 37.62
CA THR A 2 2.28 22.88 36.77
C THR A 2 1.87 23.27 35.34
N LEU A 3 2.86 23.45 34.45
CA LEU A 3 2.63 23.62 33.04
C LEU A 3 2.00 22.32 32.49
N GLY A 4 0.69 22.37 32.26
CA GLY A 4 -0.04 21.27 31.64
C GLY A 4 0.53 20.97 30.26
N LYS A 5 1.13 19.78 30.08
CA LYS A 5 1.59 19.28 28.80
C LYS A 5 0.35 19.10 27.91
N LYS A 6 0.15 19.99 26.91
CA LYS A 6 -0.88 19.77 25.89
C LYS A 6 -0.55 18.48 25.17
N ILE A 7 -1.34 17.46 25.38
CA ILE A 7 -1.34 16.27 24.53
C ILE A 7 -1.98 16.73 23.22
N ASN A 8 -1.18 16.92 22.18
CA ASN A 8 -1.70 17.17 20.86
C ASN A 8 -2.42 15.90 20.40
N ASN A 9 -3.74 15.91 20.43
CA ASN A 9 -4.54 14.91 19.74
C ASN A 9 -4.19 15.00 18.26
N LYS A 10 -3.45 14.00 17.76
CA LYS A 10 -3.18 13.89 16.33
C LYS A 10 -4.44 13.32 15.69
N TYR A 11 -4.97 14.04 14.74
CA TYR A 11 -6.06 13.59 13.86
C TYR A 11 -5.47 12.93 12.62
N MET A 12 -6.31 12.20 11.89
CA MET A 12 -5.98 11.70 10.56
C MET A 12 -5.37 12.82 9.70
N VAL A 13 -4.31 12.53 8.96
CA VAL A 13 -3.57 13.53 8.19
C VAL A 13 -4.47 14.17 7.13
N ASN A 14 -4.60 15.49 7.13
CA ASN A 14 -5.37 16.20 6.11
C ASN A 14 -4.66 16.12 4.75
N ILE A 15 -5.33 15.50 3.77
CA ILE A 15 -4.84 15.34 2.40
C ILE A 15 -5.67 16.10 1.36
N THR A 16 -6.63 16.94 1.78
CA THR A 16 -7.54 17.64 0.86
C THR A 16 -6.81 18.54 -0.13
N HIS A 17 -5.68 19.10 0.29
CA HIS A 17 -4.82 20.01 -0.49
C HIS A 17 -3.85 19.30 -1.45
N LYS A 18 -3.76 17.98 -1.40
CA LYS A 18 -2.84 17.20 -2.24
C LYS A 18 -3.48 16.84 -3.58
N ASN A 19 -2.64 16.76 -4.60
CA ASN A 19 -3.05 16.29 -5.93
C ASN A 19 -3.09 14.76 -5.98
N ASN A 20 -3.91 14.22 -6.86
CA ASN A 20 -3.91 12.82 -7.21
C ASN A 20 -2.65 12.49 -8.01
N THR A 21 -1.92 11.46 -7.59
CA THR A 21 -0.76 10.92 -8.30
C THR A 21 -0.78 9.41 -8.23
N LEU A 22 -0.11 8.74 -9.16
CA LEU A 22 0.05 7.31 -9.11
C LEU A 22 0.77 6.92 -7.82
N ARG A 23 0.20 5.96 -7.10
CA ARG A 23 0.73 5.36 -5.87
C ARG A 23 0.84 3.87 -6.05
N LYS A 24 1.99 3.32 -5.75
CA LYS A 24 2.25 1.89 -5.75
C LYS A 24 2.91 1.51 -4.45
N ALA A 25 2.55 0.36 -3.92
CA ALA A 25 3.24 -0.24 -2.80
C ALA A 25 3.28 -1.76 -2.97
N MET A 26 4.37 -2.35 -2.52
CA MET A 26 4.59 -3.78 -2.49
C MET A 26 4.98 -4.18 -1.08
N ALA A 27 4.27 -5.15 -0.51
CA ALA A 27 4.55 -5.72 0.80
C ALA A 27 4.77 -7.23 0.68
N GLU A 28 5.55 -7.77 1.60
CA GLU A 28 5.84 -9.18 1.73
C GLU A 28 5.40 -9.69 3.10
N ALA A 29 4.85 -10.89 3.14
CA ALA A 29 4.74 -11.71 4.33
C ALA A 29 5.43 -13.05 4.09
N VAL A 30 6.00 -13.64 5.15
CA VAL A 30 6.62 -14.97 5.09
C VAL A 30 5.93 -15.88 6.09
N LEU A 31 5.39 -16.99 5.61
CA LEU A 31 4.81 -18.06 6.41
C LEU A 31 5.77 -19.26 6.39
N SER A 32 6.19 -19.73 7.55
CA SER A 32 7.00 -20.94 7.71
C SER A 32 6.12 -22.11 8.14
N VAL A 33 6.25 -23.24 7.47
CA VAL A 33 5.60 -24.51 7.81
C VAL A 33 6.62 -25.48 8.42
N SER A 34 6.15 -26.53 9.09
CA SER A 34 7.04 -27.42 9.84
C SER A 34 7.57 -28.61 9.03
N SER A 35 6.96 -28.93 7.89
CA SER A 35 7.36 -30.07 7.07
C SER A 35 7.03 -29.90 5.59
N HIS A 36 7.71 -30.69 4.75
CA HIS A 36 7.40 -30.77 3.31
C HIS A 36 6.03 -31.37 3.01
N GLU A 37 5.50 -32.21 3.88
CA GLU A 37 4.13 -32.74 3.71
C GLU A 37 3.11 -31.59 3.67
N THR A 38 3.35 -30.53 4.44
CA THR A 38 2.47 -29.34 4.42
C THR A 38 2.57 -28.59 3.10
N THR A 39 3.79 -28.37 2.57
CA THR A 39 3.96 -27.73 1.26
C THR A 39 3.39 -28.58 0.14
N ASP A 40 3.59 -29.90 0.18
CA ASP A 40 3.04 -30.84 -0.79
C ASP A 40 1.51 -30.87 -0.75
N ALA A 41 0.91 -30.81 0.45
CA ALA A 41 -0.55 -30.73 0.60
C ALA A 41 -1.13 -29.45 -0.02
N ILE A 42 -0.42 -28.31 0.07
CA ILE A 42 -0.82 -27.06 -0.58
C ILE A 42 -0.77 -27.22 -2.11
N VAL A 43 0.36 -27.71 -2.64
CA VAL A 43 0.58 -27.85 -4.09
C VAL A 43 -0.42 -28.83 -4.71
N ASN A 44 -0.68 -29.96 -4.02
CA ASN A 44 -1.59 -30.99 -4.48
C ASN A 44 -3.07 -30.71 -4.17
N ASN A 45 -3.40 -29.54 -3.57
CA ASN A 45 -4.77 -29.18 -3.17
C ASN A 45 -5.44 -30.22 -2.25
N SER A 46 -4.67 -30.90 -1.40
CA SER A 46 -5.15 -31.92 -0.47
C SER A 46 -5.42 -31.42 0.95
N VAL A 47 -5.32 -30.10 1.17
CA VAL A 47 -5.65 -29.47 2.46
C VAL A 47 -7.14 -29.61 2.74
N PRO A 48 -7.56 -30.06 3.95
CA PRO A 48 -8.98 -30.33 4.25
C PRO A 48 -9.90 -29.12 4.10
N LYS A 49 -9.39 -27.90 4.26
CA LYS A 49 -10.16 -26.65 4.09
C LYS A 49 -10.22 -26.15 2.63
N GLY A 50 -9.66 -26.87 1.68
CA GLY A 50 -9.70 -26.56 0.26
C GLY A 50 -8.44 -25.85 -0.25
N ASN A 51 -8.57 -25.15 -1.38
CA ASN A 51 -7.43 -24.50 -2.04
C ASN A 51 -6.92 -23.30 -1.24
N VAL A 52 -5.73 -23.46 -0.66
CA VAL A 52 -5.11 -22.48 0.25
C VAL A 52 -4.78 -21.18 -0.48
N PHE A 53 -4.22 -21.24 -1.70
CA PHE A 53 -3.84 -20.05 -2.42
C PHE A 53 -5.04 -19.23 -2.89
N GLU A 54 -6.08 -19.85 -3.43
CA GLU A 54 -7.26 -19.13 -3.90
C GLU A 54 -8.06 -18.52 -2.75
N MET A 55 -8.21 -19.21 -1.63
CA MET A 55 -8.89 -18.68 -0.46
C MET A 55 -8.11 -17.50 0.14
N SER A 56 -6.81 -17.65 0.31
CA SER A 56 -5.96 -16.61 0.89
C SER A 56 -5.84 -15.39 -0.02
N LYS A 57 -5.74 -15.59 -1.32
CA LYS A 57 -5.78 -14.53 -2.32
C LYS A 57 -7.08 -13.74 -2.25
N THR A 58 -8.22 -14.43 -2.18
CA THR A 58 -9.52 -13.79 -2.04
C THR A 58 -9.59 -12.94 -0.76
N ALA A 59 -9.13 -13.49 0.36
CA ALA A 59 -9.08 -12.75 1.63
C ALA A 59 -8.18 -11.50 1.55
N GLY A 60 -7.01 -11.61 0.91
CA GLY A 60 -6.11 -10.47 0.71
C GLY A 60 -6.69 -9.37 -0.18
N LEU A 61 -7.44 -9.75 -1.24
CA LEU A 61 -8.16 -8.80 -2.09
C LEU A 61 -9.22 -8.03 -1.29
N PHE A 62 -9.95 -8.69 -0.40
CA PHE A 62 -10.90 -8.02 0.49
C PHE A 62 -10.19 -7.12 1.50
N ALA A 63 -9.10 -7.58 2.10
CA ALA A 63 -8.32 -6.83 3.07
C ALA A 63 -7.80 -5.51 2.48
N ALA A 64 -7.22 -5.54 1.28
CA ALA A 64 -6.76 -4.35 0.59
C ALA A 64 -7.86 -3.28 0.47
N LYS A 65 -9.08 -3.71 0.09
CA LYS A 65 -10.24 -2.81 -0.11
C LYS A 65 -10.89 -2.35 1.20
N LYS A 66 -10.62 -3.02 2.32
CA LYS A 66 -11.24 -2.81 3.63
C LYS A 66 -10.28 -2.28 4.68
N THR A 67 -9.11 -1.82 4.28
CA THR A 67 -8.07 -1.34 5.20
C THR A 67 -8.57 -0.22 6.09
N SER A 68 -9.25 0.78 5.54
CA SER A 68 -9.79 1.90 6.31
C SER A 68 -10.91 1.51 7.29
N ASP A 69 -11.54 0.35 7.11
CA ASP A 69 -12.59 -0.13 8.03
C ASP A 69 -11.98 -0.68 9.34
N VAL A 70 -10.70 -1.05 9.34
CA VAL A 70 -10.01 -1.69 10.48
C VAL A 70 -8.82 -0.91 11.00
N ILE A 71 -8.22 -0.03 10.21
CA ILE A 71 -7.11 0.84 10.61
C ILE A 71 -7.63 2.27 10.79
N PRO A 72 -7.81 2.77 12.03
CA PRO A 72 -8.62 3.96 12.33
C PRO A 72 -8.22 5.24 11.59
N ASP A 73 -6.91 5.49 11.44
CA ASP A 73 -6.39 6.70 10.79
C ASP A 73 -6.07 6.51 9.30
N CYS A 74 -6.43 5.35 8.72
CA CYS A 74 -6.23 5.09 7.30
C CYS A 74 -7.34 5.75 6.48
N HIS A 75 -6.95 6.45 5.41
CA HIS A 75 -7.92 7.07 4.49
C HIS A 75 -8.64 5.99 3.67
N PRO A 76 -9.95 6.16 3.36
CA PRO A 76 -10.65 5.30 2.42
C PRO A 76 -10.09 5.56 1.01
N ILE A 77 -9.29 4.63 0.51
CA ILE A 77 -8.61 4.75 -0.78
C ILE A 77 -9.30 3.84 -1.80
N PRO A 78 -9.64 4.34 -3.00
CA PRO A 78 -10.10 3.50 -4.09
C PRO A 78 -8.95 2.64 -4.60
N ILE A 79 -9.02 1.33 -4.44
CA ILE A 79 -8.00 0.41 -4.94
C ILE A 79 -8.30 0.08 -6.40
N GLU A 80 -7.35 0.37 -7.29
CA GLU A 80 -7.50 0.18 -8.73
C GLU A 80 -6.80 -1.08 -9.24
N TYR A 81 -5.76 -1.53 -8.51
CA TYR A 81 -5.04 -2.75 -8.84
C TYR A 81 -4.56 -3.46 -7.58
N THR A 82 -4.69 -4.77 -7.56
CA THR A 82 -4.12 -5.65 -6.54
C THR A 82 -3.59 -6.91 -7.20
N SER A 83 -2.33 -7.23 -6.95
CA SER A 83 -1.71 -8.51 -7.28
C SER A 83 -1.24 -9.20 -6.02
N ILE A 84 -1.57 -10.48 -5.88
CA ILE A 84 -1.09 -11.33 -4.79
C ILE A 84 -0.41 -12.54 -5.41
N GLN A 85 0.85 -12.74 -5.07
CA GLN A 85 1.69 -13.80 -5.59
C GLN A 85 2.23 -14.65 -4.44
N PHE A 86 2.46 -15.93 -4.72
CA PHE A 86 2.99 -16.90 -3.79
C PHE A 86 4.22 -17.56 -4.38
N GLU A 87 5.23 -17.77 -3.57
CA GLU A 87 6.42 -18.55 -3.91
C GLU A 87 6.77 -19.47 -2.75
N ILE A 88 6.88 -20.75 -3.00
CA ILE A 88 7.34 -21.74 -2.01
C ILE A 88 8.85 -21.90 -2.19
N ARG A 89 9.60 -21.67 -1.13
CA ARG A 89 11.04 -21.89 -1.05
C ARG A 89 11.30 -22.78 0.17
N ASP A 90 11.56 -24.05 -0.06
CA ASP A 90 11.72 -25.03 0.99
C ASP A 90 10.50 -25.08 1.94
N LEU A 91 10.65 -24.75 3.19
CA LEU A 91 9.58 -24.70 4.21
C LEU A 91 9.01 -23.27 4.39
N GLU A 92 9.34 -22.34 3.54
CA GLU A 92 8.85 -20.97 3.61
C GLU A 92 7.98 -20.63 2.40
N ILE A 93 6.85 -20.00 2.69
CA ILE A 93 5.93 -19.49 1.67
C ILE A 93 6.00 -17.97 1.70
N TYR A 94 6.54 -17.41 0.64
CA TYR A 94 6.64 -15.97 0.41
C TYR A 94 5.35 -15.49 -0.24
N ILE A 95 4.78 -14.48 0.36
CA ILE A 95 3.53 -13.85 -0.07
C ILE A 95 3.88 -12.43 -0.45
N THR A 96 3.66 -12.05 -1.70
CA THR A 96 3.85 -10.68 -2.17
C THR A 96 2.51 -10.06 -2.52
N SER A 97 2.20 -8.90 -1.92
CA SER A 97 1.00 -8.11 -2.24
C SER A 97 1.41 -6.78 -2.83
N GLU A 98 1.00 -6.51 -4.07
CA GLU A 98 1.23 -5.27 -4.79
C GLU A 98 -0.10 -4.54 -4.99
N ILE A 99 -0.15 -3.25 -4.61
CA ILE A 99 -1.35 -2.40 -4.67
C ILE A 99 -1.04 -1.13 -5.45
N HIS A 100 -1.97 -0.74 -6.34
CA HIS A 100 -1.90 0.54 -7.04
C HIS A 100 -3.18 1.34 -6.90
N THR A 101 -3.04 2.66 -6.92
CA THR A 101 -4.13 3.63 -7.03
C THR A 101 -3.64 4.95 -7.60
N ILE A 102 -4.55 5.78 -8.10
CA ILE A 102 -4.31 7.19 -8.39
C ILE A 102 -5.02 8.01 -7.31
N TYR A 103 -4.27 8.42 -6.28
CA TYR A 103 -4.85 9.10 -5.13
C TYR A 103 -3.88 10.08 -4.45
N LYS A 104 -4.37 10.76 -3.42
CA LYS A 104 -3.68 11.81 -2.66
C LYS A 104 -2.69 11.30 -1.62
N THR A 105 -2.73 10.00 -1.28
CA THR A 105 -1.87 9.34 -0.30
C THR A 105 -1.43 7.98 -0.80
N GLY A 106 -0.37 7.41 -0.19
CA GLY A 106 0.17 6.11 -0.57
C GLY A 106 -0.69 4.95 -0.09
N VAL A 107 -0.40 3.75 -0.60
CA VAL A 107 -1.12 2.49 -0.35
C VAL A 107 -0.27 1.47 0.41
N GLU A 108 0.69 1.95 1.20
CA GLU A 108 1.62 1.11 1.96
C GLU A 108 0.88 0.25 2.98
N VAL A 109 -0.11 0.84 3.68
CA VAL A 109 -0.89 0.14 4.71
C VAL A 109 -1.81 -0.90 4.09
N GLU A 110 -2.41 -0.59 2.95
CA GLU A 110 -3.24 -1.52 2.17
C GLU A 110 -2.43 -2.74 1.71
N ALA A 111 -1.20 -2.53 1.23
CA ALA A 111 -0.32 -3.62 0.80
C ALA A 111 0.09 -4.51 1.99
N MET A 112 0.50 -3.92 3.11
CA MET A 112 0.86 -4.66 4.32
C MET A 112 -0.35 -5.38 4.93
N HIS A 113 -1.52 -4.75 5.01
CA HIS A 113 -2.74 -5.36 5.52
C HIS A 113 -3.17 -6.54 4.64
N SER A 114 -3.13 -6.39 3.32
CA SER A 114 -3.40 -7.48 2.38
C SER A 114 -2.47 -8.67 2.64
N ALA A 115 -1.15 -8.47 2.67
CA ALA A 115 -0.18 -9.53 2.93
C ALA A 115 -0.39 -10.20 4.29
N SER A 116 -0.73 -9.41 5.33
CA SER A 116 -1.02 -9.91 6.68
C SER A 116 -2.23 -10.83 6.71
N VAL A 117 -3.33 -10.42 6.06
CA VAL A 117 -4.57 -11.22 6.03
C VAL A 117 -4.39 -12.47 5.18
N VAL A 118 -3.61 -12.40 4.10
CA VAL A 118 -3.23 -13.60 3.32
C VAL A 118 -2.50 -14.60 4.20
N ALA A 119 -1.45 -14.17 4.91
CA ALA A 119 -0.67 -15.05 5.78
C ALA A 119 -1.53 -15.65 6.91
N LEU A 120 -2.39 -14.84 7.52
CA LEU A 120 -3.29 -15.30 8.58
C LEU A 120 -4.34 -16.30 8.06
N THR A 121 -4.85 -16.09 6.85
CA THR A 121 -5.78 -17.03 6.21
C THR A 121 -5.09 -18.36 5.90
N MET A 122 -3.87 -18.33 5.37
CA MET A 122 -3.07 -19.55 5.17
C MET A 122 -2.83 -20.30 6.48
N TYR A 123 -2.45 -19.58 7.53
CA TYR A 123 -2.30 -20.15 8.88
C TYR A 123 -3.58 -20.88 9.32
N ASP A 124 -4.75 -20.22 9.21
CA ASP A 124 -6.02 -20.82 9.59
C ASP A 124 -6.36 -22.07 8.79
N MET A 125 -6.07 -22.06 7.50
CA MET A 125 -6.34 -23.20 6.62
C MET A 125 -5.42 -24.38 6.88
N LEU A 126 -4.15 -24.14 7.22
CA LEU A 126 -3.11 -25.15 7.39
C LEU A 126 -3.04 -25.71 8.81
N LYS A 127 -3.48 -24.98 9.84
CA LYS A 127 -3.41 -25.41 11.24
C LYS A 127 -4.03 -26.80 11.56
N PRO A 128 -4.99 -27.36 10.78
CA PRO A 128 -5.45 -28.73 11.00
C PRO A 128 -4.39 -29.79 10.71
N ILE A 129 -3.49 -29.53 9.77
CA ILE A 129 -2.46 -30.48 9.31
C ILE A 129 -1.05 -30.15 9.82
N ASP A 130 -0.81 -28.91 10.20
CA ASP A 130 0.48 -28.45 10.75
C ASP A 130 0.24 -27.57 11.98
N LYS A 131 0.87 -27.89 13.12
CA LYS A 131 0.70 -27.18 14.39
C LYS A 131 1.80 -26.15 14.68
N ASN A 132 2.89 -26.17 13.92
CA ASN A 132 4.07 -25.36 14.15
C ASN A 132 4.29 -24.30 13.07
N ILE A 133 3.20 -23.79 12.51
CA ILE A 133 3.23 -22.72 11.51
C ILE A 133 3.56 -21.40 12.18
N GLU A 134 4.44 -20.63 11.56
CA GLU A 134 4.82 -19.29 12.02
C GLU A 134 4.65 -18.25 10.91
N ILE A 135 4.07 -17.11 11.24
CA ILE A 135 4.15 -15.90 10.40
C ILE A 135 5.39 -15.14 10.87
N ARG A 136 6.48 -15.21 10.09
CA ARG A 136 7.80 -14.70 10.52
C ARG A 136 8.05 -13.25 10.21
N ASN A 137 7.47 -12.75 9.12
CA ASN A 137 7.78 -11.44 8.63
C ASN A 137 6.59 -10.82 7.92
N ILE A 138 6.37 -9.53 8.16
CA ILE A 138 5.46 -8.69 7.37
C ILE A 138 6.16 -7.36 7.21
N ARG A 139 6.51 -6.99 5.96
CA ARG A 139 7.25 -5.77 5.69
C ARG A 139 6.85 -5.10 4.38
N LEU A 140 7.03 -3.80 4.33
CA LEU A 140 6.99 -3.05 3.08
C LEU A 140 8.31 -3.30 2.31
N ILE A 141 8.21 -3.73 1.04
CA ILE A 141 9.37 -3.94 0.17
C ILE A 141 9.66 -2.69 -0.63
N GLU A 142 8.62 -2.12 -1.23
CA GLU A 142 8.76 -0.98 -2.14
C GLU A 142 7.54 -0.06 -2.03
N LYS A 143 7.78 1.22 -2.23
CA LYS A 143 6.73 2.21 -2.50
C LYS A 143 7.17 3.17 -3.59
N LYS A 144 6.23 3.59 -4.41
CA LYS A 144 6.43 4.60 -5.46
C LYS A 144 5.30 5.62 -5.45
N GLY A 145 5.63 6.83 -5.81
CA GLY A 145 4.72 7.97 -5.91
C GLY A 145 4.78 8.91 -4.69
N GLY A 146 4.37 10.17 -4.92
CA GLY A 146 4.39 11.22 -3.92
C GLY A 146 5.59 12.15 -4.03
N LYS A 147 5.67 13.10 -3.09
CA LYS A 147 6.72 14.15 -3.11
C LYS A 147 8.13 13.60 -2.97
N SER A 148 8.30 12.45 -2.33
CA SER A 148 9.61 11.82 -2.13
C SER A 148 10.24 11.27 -3.41
N ASP A 149 9.43 11.01 -4.44
CA ASP A 149 9.91 10.48 -5.71
C ASP A 149 10.13 11.58 -6.76
N LEU A 150 9.61 12.79 -6.49
CA LEU A 150 9.87 13.98 -7.30
C LEU A 150 11.28 14.52 -6.98
N LYS A 151 12.30 13.74 -7.30
CA LYS A 151 13.70 14.16 -7.31
C LYS A 151 14.10 14.86 -8.62
N ASP A 152 13.13 15.26 -9.42
CA ASP A 152 13.40 16.09 -10.60
C ASP A 152 13.89 17.45 -10.10
N SER A 153 15.20 17.64 -10.21
CA SER A 153 15.88 18.88 -9.87
C SER A 153 15.54 20.02 -10.83
N GLY A 154 14.71 19.77 -11.84
CA GLY A 154 14.43 20.76 -12.91
C GLY A 154 15.66 21.07 -13.79
N VAL A 155 16.79 20.43 -13.55
CA VAL A 155 18.02 20.65 -14.31
C VAL A 155 17.82 20.13 -15.74
N GLY A 156 17.98 21.04 -16.72
CA GLY A 156 17.78 20.73 -18.13
C GLY A 156 16.35 20.93 -18.66
N ILE A 157 15.42 21.39 -17.83
CA ILE A 157 14.09 21.80 -18.27
C ILE A 157 14.12 23.28 -18.66
N ASN A 158 13.81 23.59 -19.92
CA ASN A 158 13.54 24.95 -20.38
C ASN A 158 12.04 25.20 -20.20
N ALA A 159 11.69 26.17 -19.38
CA ALA A 159 10.32 26.61 -19.17
C ALA A 159 10.10 28.00 -19.72
N SER A 160 8.99 28.21 -20.41
CA SER A 160 8.56 29.56 -20.87
C SER A 160 7.19 29.87 -20.26
N VAL A 161 7.07 31.03 -19.66
CA VAL A 161 5.80 31.51 -19.11
C VAL A 161 5.20 32.51 -20.10
N ILE A 162 4.01 32.23 -20.58
CA ILE A 162 3.24 33.11 -21.44
C ILE A 162 2.08 33.69 -20.62
N VAL A 163 2.07 34.97 -20.39
CA VAL A 163 0.99 35.66 -19.71
C VAL A 163 0.05 36.28 -20.76
N CYS A 164 -1.17 35.77 -20.81
CA CYS A 164 -2.24 36.25 -21.70
C CYS A 164 -3.23 37.06 -20.86
N SER A 165 -3.34 38.37 -21.10
CA SER A 165 -4.27 39.25 -20.39
C SER A 165 -4.67 40.43 -21.22
N ASP A 166 -5.95 40.59 -21.53
CA ASP A 166 -6.49 41.75 -22.26
C ASP A 166 -6.26 43.08 -21.52
N SER A 167 -6.31 43.03 -20.19
CA SER A 167 -6.07 44.22 -19.36
C SER A 167 -4.59 44.64 -19.35
N MET A 168 -3.67 43.73 -19.57
CA MET A 168 -2.24 43.97 -19.69
C MET A 168 -1.92 44.57 -21.07
N PHE A 169 -2.47 43.98 -22.14
CA PHE A 169 -2.34 44.46 -23.50
C PHE A 169 -2.84 45.93 -23.64
N ALA A 170 -3.93 46.24 -22.94
CA ALA A 170 -4.48 47.58 -22.92
C ALA A 170 -3.75 48.54 -21.95
N ALA A 171 -2.60 48.17 -21.38
CA ALA A 171 -1.83 48.93 -20.38
C ALA A 171 -2.63 49.41 -19.15
N LYS A 172 -3.72 48.72 -18.82
CA LYS A 172 -4.61 49.08 -17.70
C LYS A 172 -4.16 48.50 -16.34
N LYS A 173 -3.26 47.53 -16.33
CA LYS A 173 -2.69 46.92 -15.10
C LYS A 173 -1.23 46.54 -15.30
N GLU A 174 -0.47 46.58 -14.21
CA GLU A 174 0.93 46.14 -14.21
C GLU A 174 1.03 44.61 -14.21
N ASP A 175 1.97 44.04 -14.99
CA ASP A 175 2.27 42.63 -15.00
C ASP A 175 2.99 42.21 -13.71
N LYS A 176 2.22 41.67 -12.76
CA LYS A 176 2.76 41.13 -11.52
C LYS A 176 3.13 39.64 -11.63
N ALA A 177 2.56 38.96 -12.61
CA ALA A 177 2.77 37.51 -12.78
C ALA A 177 4.00 37.22 -13.65
N GLY A 178 4.27 38.03 -14.67
CA GLY A 178 5.43 37.88 -15.53
C GLY A 178 6.75 38.37 -14.93
N LYS A 179 6.68 39.15 -13.80
CA LYS A 179 7.83 39.65 -13.06
C LYS A 179 8.19 38.80 -11.84
N ALA A 180 7.42 37.72 -11.49
CA ALA A 180 7.68 36.77 -10.41
C ALA A 180 8.46 35.58 -10.93
#